data_8bbd0972968504e0e04ab388f5a162cd
#
_entry.id   8bbd0972968504e0e04ab388f5a162cd
#
_cell.length_a   1.000
_cell.length_b   1.000
_cell.length_c   1.000
_cell.angle_alpha   90.00
_cell.angle_beta   90.00
_cell.angle_gamma   90.00
#
_symmetry.space_group_name_H-M   'P 1'
#
loop_
_entity.id
_entity.type
_entity.pdbx_description
1 polymer ?
#
loop_
_entity_poly.entity_id
_entity_poly.type
_entity_poly.pdbx_seq_one_letter_code
_entity_poly.pdbx_strand_id
1 'polypeptide(L)'
;ASERFRQALADNQLSLDDERVRVFDADLRRPRLGLSDADYDDLDLNYGALVHNAAQVNHVLDYQALVSDNIEPLFECLRLCEGRRKKVFNFVSTLSACSAMDSDGRVLEGARGACPRTAA
;
A
#
# COMPACT_ATOMS: atom_id res chain seq x y z
N ALA A 1 -2.99 -15.85 -8.16
CA ALA A 1 -3.62 -14.67 -7.50
C ALA A 1 -5.14 -14.69 -7.63
N SER A 2 -5.71 -14.83 -8.82
CA SER A 2 -7.16 -14.73 -9.09
C SER A 2 -8.02 -15.70 -8.27
N GLU A 3 -7.59 -16.93 -8.07
CA GLU A 3 -8.34 -17.91 -7.30
C GLU A 3 -8.41 -17.53 -5.81
N ARG A 4 -7.28 -17.11 -5.22
CA ARG A 4 -7.25 -16.62 -3.83
C ARG A 4 -8.13 -15.39 -3.64
N PHE A 5 -8.16 -14.51 -4.65
CA PHE A 5 -9.01 -13.32 -4.62
C PHE A 5 -10.50 -13.70 -4.63
N ARG A 6 -10.92 -14.61 -5.52
CA ARG A 6 -12.30 -15.10 -5.57
C ARG A 6 -12.71 -15.80 -4.28
N GLN A 7 -11.81 -16.61 -3.71
CA GLN A 7 -12.08 -17.26 -2.42
C GLN A 7 -12.28 -16.24 -1.31
N ALA A 8 -11.44 -15.20 -1.24
CA ALA A 8 -11.58 -14.14 -0.25
C ALA A 8 -12.90 -13.37 -0.41
N LEU A 9 -13.37 -13.14 -1.62
CA LEU A 9 -14.68 -12.53 -1.86
C LEU A 9 -15.81 -13.44 -1.35
N ALA A 10 -15.76 -14.72 -1.64
CA ALA A 10 -16.77 -15.70 -1.20
C ALA A 10 -16.81 -15.81 0.34
N ASP A 11 -15.64 -15.90 0.98
CA ASP A 11 -15.52 -16.00 2.44
C ASP A 11 -16.09 -14.77 3.16
N ASN A 12 -16.01 -13.61 2.53
CA ASN A 12 -16.53 -12.35 3.06
C ASN A 12 -17.91 -11.98 2.52
N GLN A 13 -18.57 -12.85 1.77
CA GLN A 13 -19.89 -12.63 1.15
C GLN A 13 -19.93 -11.35 0.28
N LEU A 14 -18.83 -11.05 -0.38
CA LEU A 14 -18.72 -9.90 -1.29
C LEU A 14 -18.91 -10.35 -2.72
N SER A 15 -19.58 -9.50 -3.51
CA SER A 15 -19.66 -9.64 -4.96
C SER A 15 -19.06 -8.41 -5.62
N LEU A 16 -18.29 -8.64 -6.67
CA LEU A 16 -17.71 -7.58 -7.51
C LEU A 16 -18.11 -7.82 -8.96
N ASP A 17 -18.21 -6.74 -9.70
CA ASP A 17 -18.36 -6.78 -11.14
C ASP A 17 -17.02 -7.20 -11.77
N ASP A 18 -16.95 -8.42 -12.28
CA ASP A 18 -15.74 -9.01 -12.85
C ASP A 18 -15.20 -8.19 -14.04
N GLU A 19 -16.04 -7.44 -14.75
CA GLU A 19 -15.60 -6.58 -15.85
C GLU A 19 -14.83 -5.33 -15.36
N ARG A 20 -15.03 -4.94 -14.10
CA ARG A 20 -14.40 -3.75 -13.49
C ARG A 20 -13.16 -4.08 -12.69
N VAL A 21 -12.85 -5.33 -12.48
CA VAL A 21 -11.76 -5.78 -11.62
C VAL A 21 -10.76 -6.62 -12.40
N ARG A 22 -9.51 -6.23 -12.39
CA ARG A 22 -8.39 -7.03 -12.91
C ARG A 22 -7.49 -7.42 -11.76
N VAL A 23 -7.10 -8.69 -11.71
CA VAL A 23 -6.18 -9.23 -10.71
C VAL A 23 -4.85 -9.53 -11.37
N PHE A 24 -3.80 -8.91 -10.85
CA PHE A 24 -2.42 -9.12 -11.31
C PHE A 24 -1.66 -9.99 -10.30
N ASP A 25 -0.80 -10.86 -10.79
CA ASP A 25 0.13 -11.62 -9.99
C ASP A 25 1.44 -10.84 -9.91
N ALA A 26 1.59 -10.04 -8.86
CA ALA A 26 2.68 -9.10 -8.69
C ALA A 26 3.59 -9.50 -7.51
N ASP A 27 4.86 -9.14 -7.61
CA ASP A 27 5.81 -9.14 -6.50
C ASP A 27 6.30 -7.71 -6.25
N LEU A 28 5.80 -7.11 -5.18
CA LEU A 28 6.08 -5.71 -4.85
C LEU A 28 7.56 -5.42 -4.57
N ARG A 29 8.37 -6.45 -4.31
CA ARG A 29 9.82 -6.34 -4.07
C ARG A 29 10.63 -6.28 -5.37
N ARG A 30 9.98 -6.51 -6.51
CA ARG A 30 10.63 -6.51 -7.81
C ARG A 30 10.45 -5.18 -8.53
N PRO A 31 11.43 -4.77 -9.36
CA PRO A 31 11.25 -3.65 -10.26
C PRO A 31 9.96 -3.79 -11.08
N ARG A 32 9.26 -2.70 -11.28
CA ARG A 32 7.96 -2.65 -11.98
C ARG A 32 6.94 -3.63 -11.40
N LEU A 33 7.01 -3.86 -10.06
CA LEU A 33 6.15 -4.79 -9.32
C LEU A 33 6.22 -6.23 -9.82
N GLY A 34 7.25 -6.61 -10.55
CA GLY A 34 7.39 -7.94 -11.18
C GLY A 34 6.39 -8.23 -12.28
N LEU A 35 5.68 -7.22 -12.77
CA LEU A 35 4.68 -7.33 -13.83
C LEU A 35 5.32 -7.36 -15.22
N SER A 36 4.58 -7.84 -16.22
CA SER A 36 4.93 -7.66 -17.62
C SER A 36 4.93 -6.17 -17.98
N ASP A 37 5.69 -5.80 -19.03
CA ASP A 37 5.70 -4.41 -19.50
C ASP A 37 4.31 -3.93 -19.90
N ALA A 38 3.50 -4.77 -20.53
CA ALA A 38 2.14 -4.43 -20.94
C ALA A 38 1.22 -4.18 -19.74
N ASP A 39 1.29 -5.01 -18.69
CA ASP A 39 0.47 -4.84 -17.49
C ASP A 39 0.90 -3.62 -16.67
N TYR A 40 2.21 -3.41 -16.57
CA TYR A 40 2.72 -2.21 -15.88
C TYR A 40 2.34 -0.92 -16.62
N ASP A 41 2.42 -0.93 -17.93
CA ASP A 41 2.04 0.21 -18.78
C ASP A 41 0.53 0.50 -18.70
N ASP A 42 -0.31 -0.55 -18.60
CA ASP A 42 -1.73 -0.38 -18.35
C ASP A 42 -1.98 0.29 -16.99
N LEU A 43 -1.30 -0.16 -15.92
CA LEU A 43 -1.40 0.48 -14.61
C LEU A 43 -0.90 1.92 -14.63
N ASP A 44 0.17 2.18 -15.36
CA ASP A 44 0.77 3.52 -15.44
C ASP A 44 -0.13 4.53 -16.18
N LEU A 45 -0.84 4.10 -17.21
CA LEU A 45 -1.64 4.99 -18.07
C LEU A 45 -3.11 5.12 -17.64
N ASN A 46 -3.72 4.04 -17.17
CA ASN A 46 -5.17 3.95 -17.09
C ASN A 46 -5.74 4.15 -15.68
N TYR A 47 -4.90 4.12 -14.64
CA TYR A 47 -5.36 4.26 -13.26
C TYR A 47 -4.91 5.59 -12.65
N GLY A 48 -5.77 6.22 -11.86
CA GLY A 48 -5.55 7.55 -11.27
C GLY A 48 -5.25 7.55 -9.76
N ALA A 49 -5.33 6.40 -9.11
CA ALA A 49 -5.03 6.27 -7.69
C ALA A 49 -4.42 4.90 -7.39
N LEU A 50 -3.60 4.84 -6.34
CA LEU A 50 -3.05 3.62 -5.76
C LEU A 50 -3.35 3.59 -4.27
N VAL A 51 -3.92 2.48 -3.80
CA VAL A 51 -4.10 2.22 -2.37
C VAL A 51 -3.13 1.13 -1.97
N HIS A 52 -2.14 1.48 -1.17
CA HIS A 52 -1.17 0.53 -0.63
C HIS A 52 -1.66 0.00 0.73
N ASN A 53 -2.05 -1.27 0.75
CA ASN A 53 -2.49 -1.99 1.94
C ASN A 53 -1.81 -3.37 2.01
N ALA A 54 -0.50 -3.40 1.80
CA ALA A 54 0.27 -4.62 1.67
C ALA A 54 1.47 -4.62 2.63
N ALA A 55 1.21 -4.51 3.93
CA ALA A 55 2.24 -4.63 4.94
C ALA A 55 2.34 -6.06 5.44
N GLN A 56 3.57 -6.56 5.57
CA GLN A 56 3.84 -7.77 6.34
C GLN A 56 3.84 -7.43 7.82
N VAL A 57 2.88 -7.99 8.55
CA VAL A 57 2.78 -7.82 10.00
C VAL A 57 3.44 -9.00 10.68
N ASN A 58 4.54 -8.74 11.38
CA ASN A 58 5.24 -9.75 12.18
C ASN A 58 5.84 -9.07 13.41
N HIS A 59 5.37 -9.47 14.59
CA HIS A 59 5.78 -8.86 15.86
C HIS A 59 7.09 -9.46 16.43
N VAL A 60 7.65 -10.48 15.80
CA VAL A 60 8.88 -11.16 16.24
C VAL A 60 10.10 -10.67 15.46
N LEU A 61 9.90 -10.24 14.20
CA LEU A 61 10.99 -9.76 13.36
C LEU A 61 11.37 -8.33 13.73
N ASP A 62 12.68 -8.05 13.64
CA ASP A 62 13.21 -6.72 13.82
C ASP A 62 12.95 -5.82 12.59
N TYR A 63 13.29 -4.55 12.72
CA TYR A 63 13.12 -3.57 11.65
C TYR A 63 13.87 -3.96 10.37
N GLN A 64 15.11 -4.44 10.49
CA GLN A 64 15.93 -4.77 9.32
C GLN A 64 15.33 -5.92 8.50
N ALA A 65 14.76 -6.92 9.18
CA ALA A 65 14.09 -8.02 8.52
C ALA A 65 12.80 -7.61 7.79
N LEU A 66 12.16 -6.53 8.24
CA LEU A 66 10.91 -6.03 7.63
C LEU A 66 11.11 -4.96 6.56
N VAL A 67 12.33 -4.43 6.39
CA VAL A 67 12.62 -3.38 5.40
C VAL A 67 12.28 -3.83 3.97
N SER A 68 12.71 -5.02 3.59
CA SER A 68 12.50 -5.56 2.24
C SER A 68 11.03 -5.79 1.89
N ASP A 69 10.20 -6.04 2.89
CA ASP A 69 8.79 -6.35 2.67
C ASP A 69 7.88 -5.11 2.86
N ASN A 70 8.28 -4.14 3.68
CA ASN A 70 7.44 -3.01 4.05
C ASN A 70 7.93 -1.65 3.58
N ILE A 71 9.23 -1.47 3.36
CA ILE A 71 9.82 -0.18 2.99
C ILE A 71 10.20 -0.14 1.51
N GLU A 72 10.96 -1.14 1.04
CA GLU A 72 11.41 -1.17 -0.35
C GLU A 72 10.27 -1.17 -1.38
N PRO A 73 9.16 -1.90 -1.15
CA PRO A 73 8.02 -1.88 -2.07
C PRO A 73 7.38 -0.50 -2.25
N LEU A 74 7.47 0.37 -1.24
CA LEU A 74 6.93 1.72 -1.33
C LEU A 74 7.60 2.54 -2.44
N PHE A 75 8.89 2.34 -2.69
CA PHE A 75 9.60 3.05 -3.75
C PHE A 75 9.07 2.67 -5.13
N GLU A 76 8.75 1.40 -5.37
CA GLU A 76 8.15 0.97 -6.64
C GLU A 76 6.72 1.49 -6.79
N CYS A 77 5.93 1.50 -5.72
CA CYS A 77 4.60 2.10 -5.72
C CYS A 77 4.65 3.61 -6.00
N LEU A 78 5.59 4.33 -5.38
CA LEU A 78 5.76 5.77 -5.61
C LEU A 78 6.25 6.05 -7.04
N ARG A 79 7.16 5.24 -7.60
CA ARG A 79 7.56 5.35 -9.02
C ARG A 79 6.38 5.20 -9.95
N LEU A 80 5.51 4.23 -9.70
CA LEU A 80 4.28 4.05 -10.48
C LEU A 80 3.34 5.26 -10.33
N CYS A 81 3.24 5.84 -9.14
CA CYS A 81 2.42 7.04 -8.90
C CYS A 81 2.96 8.27 -9.61
N GLU A 82 4.29 8.38 -9.74
CA GLU A 82 4.98 9.48 -10.41
C GLU A 82 5.21 9.23 -11.92
N GLY A 83 4.70 8.13 -12.48
CA GLY A 83 4.86 7.74 -13.86
C GLY A 83 4.16 8.66 -14.87
N ARG A 84 3.78 8.10 -16.03
CA ARG A 84 3.16 8.85 -17.14
C ARG A 84 1.83 9.50 -16.76
N ARG A 85 1.02 8.83 -15.96
CA ARG A 85 -0.17 9.39 -15.34
C ARG A 85 0.02 9.50 -13.84
N LYS A 86 0.04 10.72 -13.31
CA LYS A 86 0.11 10.97 -11.87
C LYS A 86 -1.05 10.33 -11.13
N LYS A 87 -0.75 9.67 -10.01
CA LYS A 87 -1.74 8.95 -9.20
C LYS A 87 -1.76 9.49 -7.79
N VAL A 88 -2.94 9.53 -7.20
CA VAL A 88 -3.09 9.77 -5.77
C VAL A 88 -2.59 8.52 -5.03
N PHE A 89 -1.61 8.69 -4.15
CA PHE A 89 -1.10 7.62 -3.32
C PHE A 89 -1.78 7.61 -1.95
N ASN A 90 -2.46 6.51 -1.64
CA ASN A 90 -3.10 6.29 -0.35
C ASN A 90 -2.37 5.17 0.38
N PHE A 91 -1.82 5.47 1.53
CA PHE A 91 -1.10 4.51 2.37
C PHE A 91 -1.96 4.12 3.58
N VAL A 92 -2.31 2.85 3.67
CA VAL A 92 -3.02 2.31 4.83
C VAL A 92 -2.00 2.02 5.92
N SER A 93 -2.02 2.84 6.95
CA SER A 93 -1.15 2.74 8.12
C SER A 93 -1.89 2.19 9.33
N THR A 94 -1.32 2.33 10.50
CA THR A 94 -1.92 1.93 11.77
C THR A 94 -2.03 3.13 12.71
N LEU A 95 -3.03 3.13 13.58
CA LEU A 95 -3.18 4.13 14.64
C LEU A 95 -1.97 4.17 15.56
N SER A 96 -1.27 3.05 15.75
CA SER A 96 -0.05 2.98 16.56
C SER A 96 1.12 3.79 15.99
N ALA A 97 1.05 4.19 14.70
CA ALA A 97 2.04 5.08 14.10
C ALA A 97 1.82 6.56 14.50
N CYS A 98 0.63 6.89 15.01
CA CYS A 98 0.29 8.23 15.48
C CYS A 98 0.61 8.35 16.96
N SER A 99 1.76 8.94 17.29
CA SER A 99 2.19 9.14 18.67
C SER A 99 1.74 10.47 19.27
N ALA A 100 1.21 11.39 18.47
CA ALA A 100 0.78 12.71 18.91
C ALA A 100 -0.75 12.75 19.10
N MET A 101 -1.18 13.08 20.31
CA MET A 101 -2.57 13.38 20.65
C MET A 101 -2.70 14.88 20.89
N ASP A 102 -3.87 15.43 20.59
CA ASP A 102 -4.22 16.79 21.00
C ASP A 102 -4.52 16.86 22.51
N SER A 103 -4.82 18.07 23.01
CA SER A 103 -5.14 18.29 24.43
C SER A 103 -6.39 17.51 24.89
N ASP A 104 -7.23 17.10 23.98
CA ASP A 104 -8.45 16.34 24.25
C ASP A 104 -8.26 14.81 24.11
N GLY A 105 -7.01 14.38 23.87
CA GLY A 105 -6.67 12.96 23.70
C GLY A 105 -7.08 12.37 22.34
N ARG A 106 -7.32 13.21 21.31
CA ARG A 106 -7.71 12.77 19.97
C ARG A 106 -6.49 12.70 19.06
N VAL A 107 -6.49 11.71 18.21
CA VAL A 107 -5.56 11.62 17.07
C VAL A 107 -6.26 12.22 15.84
N LEU A 108 -5.76 13.35 15.37
CA LEU A 108 -6.32 14.03 14.20
C LEU A 108 -5.53 13.69 12.94
N GLU A 109 -6.24 13.47 11.84
CA GLU A 109 -5.65 13.46 10.51
C GLU A 109 -5.26 14.89 10.13
N GLY A 110 -3.97 15.17 10.17
CA GLY A 110 -3.43 16.47 9.79
C GLY A 110 -2.19 16.32 8.92
N ALA A 111 -1.95 17.29 8.05
CA ALA A 111 -0.76 17.34 7.19
C ALA A 111 0.57 17.46 7.96
N ARG A 112 0.53 17.51 9.28
CA ARG A 112 1.69 17.62 10.16
C ARG A 112 1.91 16.32 10.94
N GLY A 113 2.30 15.27 10.21
CA GLY A 113 2.89 14.07 10.81
C GLY A 113 4.32 14.30 11.32
N ALA A 114 4.58 15.39 12.00
CA ALA A 114 5.82 15.54 12.73
C ALA A 114 5.64 14.86 14.10
N CYS A 115 6.07 13.60 14.20
CA CYS A 115 6.37 13.02 15.50
C CYS A 115 7.34 13.98 16.22
N PRO A 116 6.99 14.56 17.39
CA PRO A 116 7.96 15.29 18.16
C PRO A 116 9.07 14.29 18.50
N ARG A 117 10.27 14.54 18.01
CA ARG A 117 11.45 13.82 18.49
C ARG A 117 11.47 14.03 20.00
N THR A 118 11.22 13.01 20.76
CA THR A 118 11.57 12.99 22.18
C THR A 118 13.08 13.21 22.23
N ALA A 119 13.48 14.41 22.65
CA ALA A 119 14.86 14.69 22.99
C ALA A 119 15.23 13.72 24.12
N ALA A 120 16.27 12.92 23.89
CA ALA A 120 16.90 12.11 24.91
C ALA A 120 17.67 13.02 25.86
#